data_b9566aa7fc908ec7aa844c4440582b10
#
_entry.id   b9566aa7fc908ec7aa844c4440582b10
#
_cell.length_a   1.000
_cell.length_b   1.000
_cell.length_c   1.000
_cell.angle_alpha   90.00
_cell.angle_beta   90.00
_cell.angle_gamma   90.00
#
_symmetry.space_group_name_H-M   'P 1'
#
loop_
_entity.id
_entity.type
_entity.pdbx_description
1 polymer ?
#
loop_
_entity_poly.entity_id
_entity_poly.type
_entity_poly.pdbx_seq_one_letter_code
_entity_poly.pdbx_strand_id
1 'polypeptide(L)'
;MKHKILLGYLIASCCSAVSLNAQVFPYQDTSLPISQRVDDLVSRMTLEEKISQMMFNAPSIDRLGIPAYNWWNECLHGVARCKEKVTVFPQPIGIAASFNPEEWQKAAGMIADEGRAVYNAAVKRGNTSERYTGLTFWTPNINIFRDPRWGRGHETYGEDPHLTAEMGIAMVKGLQGNDPDHLKVSACAKHFAVHSGPEPLRHSFNATVSDHDLYDTYLPAFYRLVTEAKVSGIMCAYNRFDGQPCCGSNKLLRKILLHDWGFKGYVTSDCWSISDFIYGHKTHADSISAASDAVLHGTDLECGNIYNSLDQAVKSGFITEDQIDISLKKLFKIRFRLGMFDPADKNPYAHISENVLESDAHRQQALKMAHQSMVLLKNDKSLLPLYNPQIQISAESETKRSIFREKDKTKRSKKESAQHSKSRNKSFVMTSVSAL
;
A
#
# COMPACT_ATOMS: atom_id res chain seq x y z
N MET A 1 -25.28 92.14 -2.17
CA MET A 1 -24.74 91.08 -3.02
C MET A 1 -23.55 90.49 -2.32
N LYS A 2 -23.67 89.33 -1.72
CA LYS A 2 -22.61 88.65 -0.95
C LYS A 2 -22.29 87.30 -1.62
N HIS A 3 -21.11 87.14 -2.18
CA HIS A 3 -20.62 85.89 -2.74
C HIS A 3 -20.10 85.00 -1.58
N LYS A 4 -20.65 83.81 -1.44
CA LYS A 4 -20.13 82.77 -0.59
C LYS A 4 -19.21 81.87 -1.43
N ILE A 5 -17.93 81.85 -1.12
CA ILE A 5 -16.94 80.91 -1.66
C ILE A 5 -17.06 79.61 -0.84
N LEU A 6 -17.40 78.52 -1.51
CA LEU A 6 -17.45 77.21 -0.89
C LEU A 6 -16.11 76.52 -1.18
N LEU A 7 -15.31 76.34 -0.11
CA LEU A 7 -14.03 75.63 -0.17
C LEU A 7 -14.24 74.14 0.03
N GLY A 8 -14.15 73.39 -1.07
CA GLY A 8 -14.25 71.91 -1.03
C GLY A 8 -12.93 71.29 -0.62
N TYR A 9 -12.92 70.59 0.52
CA TYR A 9 -11.78 69.75 0.93
C TYR A 9 -11.85 68.41 0.18
N LEU A 10 -10.87 68.18 -0.71
CA LEU A 10 -10.63 66.89 -1.34
C LEU A 10 -9.79 66.04 -0.35
N ILE A 11 -10.42 65.14 0.35
CA ILE A 11 -9.69 64.11 1.14
C ILE A 11 -9.24 63.01 0.16
N ALA A 12 -8.00 63.06 -0.25
CA ALA A 12 -7.34 61.98 -0.95
C ALA A 12 -7.08 60.83 0.04
N SER A 13 -7.98 59.80 0.07
CA SER A 13 -7.79 58.58 0.82
C SER A 13 -6.74 57.73 0.08
N CYS A 14 -5.49 57.79 0.51
CA CYS A 14 -4.44 56.87 0.11
C CYS A 14 -4.77 55.48 0.68
N CYS A 15 -5.51 54.67 -0.05
CA CYS A 15 -5.58 53.22 0.19
C CYS A 15 -4.22 52.61 -0.18
N SER A 16 -3.30 52.61 0.79
CA SER A 16 -2.12 51.75 0.72
C SER A 16 -2.60 50.31 0.70
N ALA A 17 -2.70 49.70 -0.49
CA ALA A 17 -2.85 48.27 -0.64
C ALA A 17 -1.58 47.62 -0.03
N VAL A 18 -1.64 47.23 1.23
CA VAL A 18 -0.66 46.32 1.82
C VAL A 18 -0.83 45.00 1.08
N SER A 19 0.00 44.78 0.07
CA SER A 19 0.19 43.48 -0.50
C SER A 19 0.71 42.60 0.62
N LEU A 20 -0.17 41.83 1.25
CA LEU A 20 0.22 40.69 2.09
C LEU A 20 0.96 39.74 1.15
N ASN A 21 2.26 39.90 1.00
CA ASN A 21 3.10 38.86 0.47
C ASN A 21 2.92 37.67 1.43
N ALA A 22 2.13 36.69 1.04
CA ALA A 22 2.03 35.44 1.76
C ALA A 22 3.46 34.94 1.93
N GLN A 23 3.92 34.84 3.15
CA GLN A 23 5.27 34.37 3.46
C GLN A 23 5.40 32.94 2.92
N VAL A 24 6.12 32.76 1.82
CA VAL A 24 6.42 31.44 1.27
C VAL A 24 7.40 30.77 2.21
N PHE A 25 7.00 29.69 2.81
CA PHE A 25 7.88 28.91 3.69
C PHE A 25 8.86 28.07 2.86
N PRO A 26 10.08 27.78 3.37
CA PRO A 26 11.07 26.98 2.65
C PRO A 26 10.55 25.62 2.17
N TYR A 27 9.66 24.96 2.91
CA TYR A 27 9.10 23.68 2.46
C TYR A 27 8.22 23.79 1.20
N GLN A 28 7.73 24.98 0.87
CA GLN A 28 6.91 25.26 -0.32
C GLN A 28 7.78 25.62 -1.54
N ASP A 29 9.05 25.92 -1.35
CA ASP A 29 9.98 26.28 -2.42
C ASP A 29 10.50 25.01 -3.13
N THR A 30 10.01 24.76 -4.33
CA THR A 30 10.40 23.60 -5.14
C THR A 30 11.83 23.66 -5.69
N SER A 31 12.52 24.79 -5.57
CA SER A 31 13.95 24.91 -5.92
C SER A 31 14.87 24.33 -4.86
N LEU A 32 14.38 24.15 -3.62
CA LEU A 32 15.16 23.60 -2.53
C LEU A 32 15.15 22.05 -2.56
N PRO A 33 16.25 21.42 -2.12
CA PRO A 33 16.30 19.97 -1.96
C PRO A 33 15.17 19.45 -1.05
N ILE A 34 14.60 18.29 -1.39
CA ILE A 34 13.52 17.67 -0.59
C ILE A 34 13.91 17.54 0.88
N SER A 35 15.16 17.20 1.20
CA SER A 35 15.61 17.10 2.59
C SER A 35 15.44 18.40 3.38
N GLN A 36 15.80 19.54 2.77
CA GLN A 36 15.64 20.85 3.41
C GLN A 36 14.17 21.23 3.58
N ARG A 37 13.34 20.93 2.55
CA ARG A 37 11.89 21.15 2.61
C ARG A 37 11.24 20.32 3.72
N VAL A 38 11.64 19.06 3.86
CA VAL A 38 11.17 18.17 4.93
C VAL A 38 11.59 18.66 6.31
N ASP A 39 12.86 19.06 6.47
CA ASP A 39 13.37 19.57 7.74
C ASP A 39 12.62 20.82 8.19
N ASP A 40 12.40 21.77 7.28
CA ASP A 40 11.64 22.99 7.56
C ASP A 40 10.19 22.67 7.93
N LEU A 41 9.51 21.79 7.17
CA LEU A 41 8.12 21.42 7.45
C LEU A 41 7.96 20.77 8.81
N VAL A 42 8.80 19.78 9.14
CA VAL A 42 8.72 19.03 10.41
C VAL A 42 9.01 19.95 11.59
N SER A 43 9.95 20.89 11.46
CA SER A 43 10.28 21.86 12.52
C SER A 43 9.12 22.79 12.90
N ARG A 44 8.12 22.91 12.02
CA ARG A 44 6.95 23.77 12.23
C ARG A 44 5.78 23.07 12.92
N MET A 45 5.85 21.74 13.06
CA MET A 45 4.77 20.93 13.64
C MET A 45 4.86 20.89 15.16
N THR A 46 3.70 20.89 15.81
CA THR A 46 3.60 20.54 17.23
C THR A 46 3.77 19.03 17.41
N LEU A 47 4.09 18.57 18.63
CA LEU A 47 4.21 17.14 18.92
C LEU A 47 2.94 16.36 18.57
N GLU A 48 1.76 16.90 18.87
CA GLU A 48 0.47 16.29 18.53
C GLU A 48 0.29 16.14 17.01
N GLU A 49 0.61 17.21 16.25
CA GLU A 49 0.58 17.16 14.79
C GLU A 49 1.56 16.12 14.23
N LYS A 50 2.78 16.05 14.77
CA LYS A 50 3.80 15.06 14.39
C LYS A 50 3.27 13.63 14.55
N ILE A 51 2.73 13.31 15.72
CA ILE A 51 2.17 12.00 16.04
C ILE A 51 1.01 11.67 15.10
N SER A 52 0.12 12.63 14.84
CA SER A 52 -1.02 12.42 13.95
C SER A 52 -0.62 12.02 12.53
N GLN A 53 0.54 12.48 12.05
CA GLN A 53 1.07 12.16 10.73
C GLN A 53 1.81 10.82 10.67
N MET A 54 2.07 10.16 11.80
CA MET A 54 2.63 8.82 11.88
C MET A 54 1.53 7.73 11.87
N MET A 55 0.27 8.12 11.71
CA MET A 55 -0.88 7.22 11.59
C MET A 55 -1.25 7.01 10.12
N PHE A 56 -1.73 5.81 9.77
CA PHE A 56 -2.13 5.50 8.38
C PHE A 56 -3.24 6.41 7.83
N ASN A 57 -4.07 6.99 8.69
CA ASN A 57 -5.16 7.93 8.39
C ASN A 57 -4.80 9.35 8.84
N ALA A 58 -3.67 9.86 8.39
CA ALA A 58 -3.14 11.17 8.75
C ALA A 58 -4.15 12.30 8.45
N PRO A 59 -4.56 13.10 9.45
CA PRO A 59 -5.47 14.24 9.24
C PRO A 59 -4.79 15.39 8.51
N SER A 60 -5.57 16.40 8.06
CA SER A 60 -5.00 17.65 7.54
C SER A 60 -4.34 18.47 8.67
N ILE A 61 -3.36 19.29 8.28
CA ILE A 61 -2.84 20.36 9.13
C ILE A 61 -2.99 21.66 8.34
N ASP A 62 -4.18 22.27 8.44
CA ASP A 62 -4.61 23.36 7.57
C ASP A 62 -3.69 24.58 7.67
N ARG A 63 -3.18 24.93 8.86
CA ARG A 63 -2.23 26.04 9.06
C ARG A 63 -0.89 25.86 8.31
N LEU A 64 -0.55 24.61 7.93
CA LEU A 64 0.63 24.27 7.14
C LEU A 64 0.26 23.84 5.72
N GLY A 65 -1.00 23.93 5.31
CA GLY A 65 -1.45 23.50 3.99
C GLY A 65 -1.20 22.00 3.71
N ILE A 66 -1.11 21.18 4.75
CA ILE A 66 -0.92 19.73 4.61
C ILE A 66 -2.30 19.09 4.46
N PRO A 67 -2.61 18.45 3.30
CA PRO A 67 -3.87 17.74 3.13
C PRO A 67 -3.90 16.45 3.94
N ALA A 68 -5.09 16.06 4.39
CA ALA A 68 -5.31 14.74 4.95
C ALA A 68 -4.90 13.65 3.96
N TYR A 69 -4.38 12.53 4.46
CA TYR A 69 -3.86 11.48 3.61
C TYR A 69 -4.08 10.09 4.21
N ASN A 70 -4.51 9.13 3.38
CA ASN A 70 -4.61 7.74 3.79
C ASN A 70 -3.51 6.90 3.14
N TRP A 71 -2.66 6.28 3.98
CA TRP A 71 -1.52 5.47 3.56
C TRP A 71 -1.92 4.07 3.11
N TRP A 72 -3.11 3.59 3.46
CA TRP A 72 -3.55 2.23 3.16
C TRP A 72 -4.13 2.11 1.77
N ASN A 73 -3.32 1.61 0.84
CA ASN A 73 -3.74 1.32 -0.53
C ASN A 73 -3.16 -0.02 -0.96
N GLU A 74 -3.87 -0.73 -1.82
CA GLU A 74 -3.54 -2.09 -2.24
C GLU A 74 -3.54 -2.21 -3.77
N CYS A 75 -2.52 -2.89 -4.33
CA CYS A 75 -2.47 -3.16 -5.76
C CYS A 75 -1.70 -4.43 -6.13
N LEU A 76 -1.87 -5.54 -5.40
CA LEU A 76 -1.14 -6.80 -5.64
C LEU A 76 -1.22 -7.28 -7.09
N HIS A 77 -2.36 -7.08 -7.77
CA HIS A 77 -2.56 -7.43 -9.16
C HIS A 77 -3.56 -6.50 -9.88
N GLY A 78 -3.50 -5.23 -9.57
CA GLY A 78 -4.36 -4.12 -10.00
C GLY A 78 -4.76 -3.28 -8.80
N VAL A 79 -5.09 -2.01 -9.02
CA VAL A 79 -5.58 -1.13 -7.94
C VAL A 79 -6.81 -1.77 -7.32
N ALA A 80 -6.85 -1.89 -5.99
CA ALA A 80 -7.89 -2.64 -5.31
C ALA A 80 -8.74 -1.76 -4.38
N ARG A 81 -10.01 -2.14 -4.22
CA ARG A 81 -10.95 -1.56 -3.26
C ARG A 81 -11.31 -0.08 -3.49
N CYS A 82 -10.83 0.55 -4.56
CA CYS A 82 -11.32 1.85 -4.99
C CYS A 82 -12.73 1.73 -5.59
N LYS A 83 -13.41 2.86 -5.78
CA LYS A 83 -14.77 2.90 -6.36
C LYS A 83 -14.75 2.87 -7.88
N GLU A 84 -13.64 3.28 -8.46
CA GLU A 84 -13.43 3.35 -9.89
C GLU A 84 -13.28 1.94 -10.47
N LYS A 85 -13.68 1.78 -11.74
CA LYS A 85 -13.37 0.56 -12.50
C LYS A 85 -11.91 0.58 -12.90
N VAL A 86 -11.19 -0.47 -12.57
CA VAL A 86 -9.75 -0.59 -12.80
C VAL A 86 -9.43 -1.95 -13.40
N THR A 87 -8.29 -2.06 -14.04
CA THR A 87 -7.83 -3.32 -14.64
C THR A 87 -7.38 -4.30 -13.58
N VAL A 88 -7.88 -5.54 -13.68
CA VAL A 88 -7.46 -6.66 -12.83
C VAL A 88 -6.56 -7.60 -13.63
N PHE A 89 -5.37 -7.82 -13.12
CA PHE A 89 -4.38 -8.76 -13.67
C PHE A 89 -4.50 -10.12 -12.97
N PRO A 90 -3.86 -11.19 -13.48
CA PRO A 90 -3.79 -12.46 -12.75
C PRO A 90 -3.18 -12.29 -11.36
N GLN A 91 -3.46 -13.23 -10.46
CA GLN A 91 -2.86 -13.27 -9.13
C GLN A 91 -1.32 -13.39 -9.24
N PRO A 92 -0.55 -12.83 -8.28
CA PRO A 92 0.91 -12.84 -8.31
C PRO A 92 1.51 -14.25 -8.50
N ILE A 93 0.94 -15.28 -7.87
CA ILE A 93 1.39 -16.66 -8.03
C ILE A 93 1.25 -17.16 -9.49
N GLY A 94 0.17 -16.77 -10.19
CA GLY A 94 -0.03 -17.08 -11.61
C GLY A 94 0.91 -16.26 -12.50
N ILE A 95 1.15 -14.98 -12.17
CA ILE A 95 2.10 -14.13 -12.87
C ILE A 95 3.52 -14.70 -12.77
N ALA A 96 3.92 -15.18 -11.58
CA ALA A 96 5.23 -15.81 -11.38
C ALA A 96 5.43 -17.04 -12.27
N ALA A 97 4.38 -17.81 -12.55
CA ALA A 97 4.44 -18.96 -13.47
C ALA A 97 4.77 -18.58 -14.91
N SER A 98 4.68 -17.31 -15.30
CA SER A 98 5.13 -16.83 -16.62
C SER A 98 6.65 -16.74 -16.74
N PHE A 99 7.41 -16.66 -15.66
CA PHE A 99 8.85 -16.38 -15.62
C PHE A 99 9.25 -15.15 -16.44
N ASN A 100 8.36 -14.14 -16.52
CA ASN A 100 8.54 -12.97 -17.39
C ASN A 100 8.47 -11.65 -16.60
N PRO A 101 9.56 -11.26 -15.93
CA PRO A 101 9.60 -10.02 -15.14
C PRO A 101 9.44 -8.75 -16.01
N GLU A 102 9.86 -8.76 -17.27
CA GLU A 102 9.71 -7.59 -18.15
C GLU A 102 8.24 -7.24 -18.40
N GLU A 103 7.43 -8.24 -18.76
CA GLU A 103 6.00 -8.03 -18.98
C GLU A 103 5.28 -7.68 -17.66
N TRP A 104 5.74 -8.23 -16.54
CA TRP A 104 5.21 -7.85 -15.23
C TRP A 104 5.55 -6.41 -14.88
N GLN A 105 6.77 -5.93 -15.18
CA GLN A 105 7.13 -4.52 -14.97
C GLN A 105 6.26 -3.58 -15.80
N LYS A 106 5.94 -3.92 -17.04
CA LYS A 106 5.02 -3.14 -17.89
C LYS A 106 3.62 -3.08 -17.26
N ALA A 107 3.09 -4.23 -16.83
CA ALA A 107 1.80 -4.30 -16.16
C ALA A 107 1.79 -3.49 -14.86
N ALA A 108 2.85 -3.57 -14.06
CA ALA A 108 2.99 -2.76 -12.84
C ALA A 108 3.03 -1.26 -13.13
N GLY A 109 3.63 -0.85 -14.26
CA GLY A 109 3.59 0.54 -14.75
C GLY A 109 2.17 1.01 -15.07
N MET A 110 1.35 0.15 -15.68
CA MET A 110 -0.07 0.41 -15.97
C MET A 110 -0.91 0.48 -14.69
N ILE A 111 -0.64 -0.41 -13.73
CA ILE A 111 -1.27 -0.36 -12.39
C ILE A 111 -0.96 0.98 -11.71
N ALA A 112 0.27 1.46 -11.82
CA ALA A 112 0.67 2.75 -11.25
C ALA A 112 -0.01 3.93 -11.95
N ASP A 113 -0.23 3.87 -13.27
CA ASP A 113 -0.97 4.87 -14.01
C ASP A 113 -2.44 4.93 -13.53
N GLU A 114 -3.08 3.79 -13.36
CA GLU A 114 -4.44 3.74 -12.79
C GLU A 114 -4.48 4.25 -11.35
N GLY A 115 -3.49 3.89 -10.51
CA GLY A 115 -3.39 4.43 -9.16
C GLY A 115 -3.24 5.96 -9.12
N ARG A 116 -2.46 6.52 -10.04
CA ARG A 116 -2.34 7.98 -10.22
C ARG A 116 -3.64 8.61 -10.69
N ALA A 117 -4.33 8.00 -11.65
CA ALA A 117 -5.61 8.50 -12.15
C ALA A 117 -6.66 8.58 -11.03
N VAL A 118 -6.77 7.52 -10.21
CA VAL A 118 -7.67 7.49 -9.04
C VAL A 118 -7.32 8.60 -8.04
N TYR A 119 -6.03 8.74 -7.69
CA TYR A 119 -5.58 9.79 -6.78
C TYR A 119 -5.82 11.20 -7.34
N ASN A 120 -5.45 11.46 -8.59
CA ASN A 120 -5.61 12.77 -9.22
C ASN A 120 -7.11 13.18 -9.30
N ALA A 121 -7.99 12.21 -9.54
CA ALA A 121 -9.43 12.43 -9.48
C ALA A 121 -9.91 12.73 -8.04
N ALA A 122 -9.37 12.03 -7.03
CA ALA A 122 -9.67 12.30 -5.62
C ALA A 122 -9.21 13.71 -5.19
N VAL A 123 -8.02 14.14 -5.62
CA VAL A 123 -7.52 15.51 -5.39
C VAL A 123 -8.45 16.56 -5.98
N LYS A 124 -8.89 16.37 -7.25
CA LYS A 124 -9.83 17.29 -7.91
C LYS A 124 -11.16 17.40 -7.17
N ARG A 125 -11.59 16.32 -6.50
CA ARG A 125 -12.81 16.30 -5.66
C ARG A 125 -12.58 16.85 -4.24
N GLY A 126 -11.35 17.22 -3.88
CA GLY A 126 -10.99 17.64 -2.52
C GLY A 126 -11.03 16.52 -1.49
N ASN A 127 -10.93 15.26 -1.89
CA ASN A 127 -11.02 14.08 -1.03
C ASN A 127 -9.76 13.21 -1.10
N THR A 128 -8.71 13.60 -0.38
CA THR A 128 -7.42 12.88 -0.30
C THR A 128 -7.32 11.95 0.90
N SER A 129 -8.30 11.97 1.80
CA SER A 129 -8.34 11.14 3.01
C SER A 129 -9.04 9.79 2.82
N GLU A 130 -9.72 9.58 1.70
CA GLU A 130 -10.44 8.34 1.41
C GLU A 130 -9.45 7.18 1.28
N ARG A 131 -9.76 6.08 1.98
CA ARG A 131 -8.95 4.85 1.89
C ARG A 131 -9.01 4.29 0.46
N TYR A 132 -7.90 3.76 -0.02
CA TYR A 132 -7.73 3.14 -1.34
C TYR A 132 -7.73 4.14 -2.51
N THR A 133 -7.55 5.43 -2.24
CA THR A 133 -7.37 6.46 -3.29
C THR A 133 -6.01 7.14 -3.24
N GLY A 134 -5.11 6.71 -2.35
CA GLY A 134 -3.77 7.27 -2.19
C GLY A 134 -2.74 6.68 -3.15
N LEU A 135 -1.49 7.08 -2.96
CA LEU A 135 -0.35 6.72 -3.82
C LEU A 135 0.68 5.81 -3.14
N THR A 136 0.43 5.38 -1.91
CA THR A 136 1.30 4.48 -1.15
C THR A 136 0.69 3.09 -1.14
N PHE A 137 1.20 2.20 -2.00
CA PHE A 137 0.67 0.86 -2.16
C PHE A 137 1.48 -0.15 -1.34
N TRP A 138 0.81 -0.90 -0.48
CA TRP A 138 1.42 -1.94 0.35
C TRP A 138 1.60 -3.23 -0.44
N THR A 139 2.47 -3.17 -1.42
CA THR A 139 2.75 -4.14 -2.48
C THR A 139 4.22 -4.01 -2.92
N PRO A 140 4.92 -5.12 -3.26
CA PRO A 140 4.50 -6.52 -3.40
C PRO A 140 4.57 -7.34 -2.10
N ASN A 141 3.86 -8.48 -2.07
CA ASN A 141 4.08 -9.52 -1.08
C ASN A 141 5.18 -10.48 -1.57
N ILE A 142 6.35 -10.43 -0.96
CA ILE A 142 7.53 -11.23 -1.31
C ILE A 142 7.89 -12.26 -0.24
N ASN A 143 6.92 -12.69 0.55
CA ASN A 143 7.10 -13.82 1.45
C ASN A 143 7.22 -15.12 0.66
N ILE A 144 8.02 -16.05 1.18
CA ILE A 144 8.21 -17.35 0.56
C ILE A 144 7.03 -18.27 0.85
N PHE A 145 6.38 -18.79 -0.19
CA PHE A 145 5.24 -19.71 -0.12
C PHE A 145 5.74 -21.15 0.04
N ARG A 146 6.07 -21.56 1.24
CA ARG A 146 6.62 -22.89 1.52
C ARG A 146 5.62 -23.94 1.98
N ASP A 147 4.42 -23.55 2.39
CA ASP A 147 3.37 -24.46 2.87
C ASP A 147 2.04 -24.14 2.17
N PRO A 148 1.45 -25.08 1.39
CA PRO A 148 0.21 -24.85 0.65
C PRO A 148 -1.01 -24.58 1.55
N ARG A 149 -0.92 -24.86 2.84
CA ARG A 149 -1.97 -24.54 3.83
C ARG A 149 -1.98 -23.07 4.24
N TRP A 150 -0.94 -22.32 3.91
CA TRP A 150 -0.93 -20.89 4.20
C TRP A 150 -1.93 -20.14 3.32
N GLY A 151 -2.92 -19.46 3.94
CA GLY A 151 -4.06 -18.85 3.26
C GLY A 151 -3.72 -17.69 2.33
N ARG A 152 -2.50 -17.12 2.39
CA ARG A 152 -2.04 -15.98 1.59
C ARG A 152 -1.02 -16.35 0.50
N GLY A 153 -0.84 -17.63 0.22
CA GLY A 153 0.14 -18.09 -0.78
C GLY A 153 -0.09 -17.51 -2.18
N HIS A 154 -1.33 -17.31 -2.59
CA HIS A 154 -1.69 -16.74 -3.89
C HIS A 154 -1.26 -15.28 -4.08
N GLU A 155 -1.01 -14.56 -2.98
CA GLU A 155 -0.51 -13.18 -3.02
C GLU A 155 0.98 -13.09 -3.37
N THR A 156 1.72 -14.22 -3.37
CA THR A 156 3.18 -14.30 -3.49
C THR A 156 3.62 -14.79 -4.86
N TYR A 157 4.91 -14.72 -5.10
CA TYR A 157 5.54 -15.22 -6.34
C TYR A 157 6.05 -16.66 -6.24
N GLY A 158 5.72 -17.39 -5.15
CA GLY A 158 6.05 -18.80 -4.98
C GLY A 158 7.09 -19.06 -3.89
N GLU A 159 7.76 -20.21 -4.03
CA GLU A 159 8.67 -20.73 -3.01
C GLU A 159 10.15 -20.41 -3.27
N ASP A 160 10.48 -20.02 -4.51
CA ASP A 160 11.87 -19.75 -4.91
C ASP A 160 12.25 -18.30 -4.59
N PRO A 161 13.33 -18.05 -3.79
CA PRO A 161 13.75 -16.70 -3.41
C PRO A 161 14.26 -15.87 -4.59
N HIS A 162 14.88 -16.49 -5.60
CA HIS A 162 15.40 -15.78 -6.77
C HIS A 162 14.25 -15.29 -7.66
N LEU A 163 13.33 -16.17 -8.03
CA LEU A 163 12.16 -15.81 -8.82
C LEU A 163 11.31 -14.74 -8.08
N THR A 164 11.13 -14.90 -6.78
CA THR A 164 10.43 -13.91 -5.94
C THR A 164 11.12 -12.55 -6.00
N ALA A 165 12.45 -12.52 -5.97
CA ALA A 165 13.21 -11.27 -6.10
C ALA A 165 13.05 -10.64 -7.47
N GLU A 166 13.19 -11.41 -8.57
CA GLU A 166 13.05 -10.91 -9.96
C GLU A 166 11.65 -10.29 -10.19
N MET A 167 10.60 -11.02 -9.82
CA MET A 167 9.22 -10.55 -9.98
C MET A 167 8.92 -9.36 -9.06
N GLY A 168 9.44 -9.38 -7.82
CA GLY A 168 9.31 -8.27 -6.89
C GLY A 168 10.01 -7.00 -7.36
N ILE A 169 11.24 -7.11 -7.92
CA ILE A 169 11.98 -5.99 -8.53
C ILE A 169 11.20 -5.39 -9.69
N ALA A 170 10.65 -6.24 -10.56
CA ALA A 170 9.83 -5.83 -11.70
C ALA A 170 8.62 -5.03 -11.24
N MET A 171 7.91 -5.52 -10.22
CA MET A 171 6.76 -4.83 -9.63
C MET A 171 7.15 -3.46 -9.05
N VAL A 172 8.20 -3.40 -8.23
CA VAL A 172 8.65 -2.15 -7.61
C VAL A 172 9.06 -1.12 -8.66
N LYS A 173 9.87 -1.52 -9.66
CA LYS A 173 10.31 -0.61 -10.72
C LYS A 173 9.13 -0.10 -11.56
N GLY A 174 8.19 -0.97 -11.92
CA GLY A 174 6.99 -0.57 -12.64
C GLY A 174 6.13 0.41 -11.84
N LEU A 175 5.90 0.14 -10.56
CA LEU A 175 5.13 1.01 -9.68
C LEU A 175 5.79 2.36 -9.45
N GLN A 176 7.08 2.39 -9.13
CA GLN A 176 7.77 3.62 -8.74
C GLN A 176 8.12 4.52 -9.93
N GLY A 177 8.18 3.96 -11.16
CA GLY A 177 8.57 4.69 -12.35
C GLY A 177 10.07 5.00 -12.39
N ASN A 178 10.47 5.82 -13.36
CA ASN A 178 11.88 6.09 -13.68
C ASN A 178 12.31 7.55 -13.42
N ASP A 179 11.42 8.39 -12.92
CA ASP A 179 11.78 9.77 -12.61
C ASP A 179 12.73 9.79 -11.40
N PRO A 180 13.86 10.52 -11.45
CA PRO A 180 14.86 10.51 -10.38
C PRO A 180 14.35 11.18 -9.10
N ASP A 181 13.51 12.21 -9.22
CA ASP A 181 13.06 13.04 -8.11
C ASP A 181 11.67 12.64 -7.63
N HIS A 182 10.80 12.15 -8.54
CA HIS A 182 9.42 11.83 -8.24
C HIS A 182 9.15 10.32 -8.34
N LEU A 183 8.37 9.82 -7.40
CA LEU A 183 7.79 8.47 -7.49
C LEU A 183 6.45 8.54 -8.23
N LYS A 184 6.22 7.64 -9.18
CA LYS A 184 4.90 7.51 -9.80
C LYS A 184 3.89 7.07 -8.74
N VAL A 185 4.16 5.98 -8.02
CA VAL A 185 3.54 5.61 -6.75
C VAL A 185 4.60 5.01 -5.84
N SER A 186 4.32 4.91 -4.54
CA SER A 186 5.24 4.29 -3.57
C SER A 186 4.92 2.82 -3.42
N ALA A 187 5.88 1.94 -3.67
CA ALA A 187 5.81 0.52 -3.39
C ALA A 187 6.27 0.20 -1.96
N CYS A 188 5.72 -0.86 -1.37
CA CYS A 188 6.07 -1.30 -0.01
C CYS A 188 6.17 -2.82 0.02
N ALA A 189 7.39 -3.35 0.13
CA ALA A 189 7.60 -4.79 0.20
C ALA A 189 7.17 -5.36 1.55
N LYS A 190 6.45 -6.49 1.52
CA LYS A 190 5.83 -7.09 2.70
C LYS A 190 5.93 -8.61 2.69
N HIS A 191 5.87 -9.22 3.83
CA HIS A 191 5.89 -8.75 5.22
C HIS A 191 7.24 -9.14 5.85
N PHE A 192 7.97 -8.20 6.37
CA PHE A 192 9.35 -8.38 6.84
C PHE A 192 9.38 -8.78 8.31
N ALA A 193 9.77 -10.03 8.68
CA ALA A 193 10.17 -11.13 7.81
C ALA A 193 9.67 -12.48 8.37
N VAL A 194 9.95 -13.55 7.60
CA VAL A 194 9.60 -14.93 7.96
C VAL A 194 8.08 -15.10 8.24
N HIS A 195 7.25 -14.46 7.41
CA HIS A 195 5.79 -14.42 7.55
C HIS A 195 5.13 -15.46 6.64
N SER A 196 5.06 -16.70 7.08
CA SER A 196 4.29 -17.77 6.43
C SER A 196 3.97 -18.87 7.44
N GLY A 197 3.67 -18.48 8.66
CA GLY A 197 3.27 -19.36 9.75
C GLY A 197 1.82 -19.83 9.63
N PRO A 198 1.37 -20.71 10.54
CA PRO A 198 -0.01 -21.19 10.56
C PRO A 198 -1.00 -20.02 10.68
N GLU A 199 -1.99 -19.96 9.80
CA GLU A 199 -2.97 -18.86 9.74
C GLU A 199 -3.71 -18.61 11.08
N PRO A 200 -4.14 -19.62 11.84
CA PRO A 200 -4.76 -19.41 13.15
C PRO A 200 -3.85 -18.72 14.18
N LEU A 201 -2.53 -18.74 13.97
CA LEU A 201 -1.54 -18.14 14.85
C LEU A 201 -0.94 -16.84 14.29
N ARG A 202 -1.52 -16.24 13.24
CA ARG A 202 -1.02 -15.04 12.57
C ARG A 202 -0.55 -13.97 13.56
N HIS A 203 -1.33 -13.69 14.59
CA HIS A 203 -1.13 -12.64 15.60
C HIS A 203 -0.31 -13.08 16.83
N SER A 204 0.15 -14.32 16.88
CA SER A 204 0.87 -14.84 18.07
C SER A 204 2.07 -15.72 17.73
N PHE A 205 2.24 -16.10 16.47
CA PHE A 205 3.30 -16.99 16.01
C PHE A 205 4.68 -16.41 16.29
N ASN A 206 5.61 -17.27 16.74
CA ASN A 206 7.02 -16.93 16.89
C ASN A 206 7.81 -17.73 15.87
N ALA A 207 8.33 -17.09 14.84
CA ALA A 207 9.16 -17.72 13.84
C ALA A 207 10.57 -17.90 14.41
N THR A 208 11.10 -19.12 14.33
CA THR A 208 12.47 -19.46 14.67
C THR A 208 13.08 -20.20 13.50
N VAL A 209 14.14 -19.68 12.93
CA VAL A 209 14.87 -20.27 11.81
C VAL A 209 16.38 -20.15 12.05
N SER A 210 17.16 -21.03 11.42
CA SER A 210 18.63 -20.89 11.45
C SER A 210 19.05 -19.60 10.72
N ASP A 211 20.24 -19.07 11.05
CA ASP A 211 20.80 -17.95 10.28
C ASP A 211 21.00 -18.34 8.81
N HIS A 212 21.36 -19.59 8.52
CA HIS A 212 21.43 -20.09 7.14
C HIS A 212 20.11 -19.90 6.42
N ASP A 213 19.00 -20.43 6.95
CA ASP A 213 17.69 -20.32 6.31
C ASP A 213 17.22 -18.85 6.21
N LEU A 214 17.54 -18.05 7.23
CA LEU A 214 17.20 -16.62 7.22
C LEU A 214 17.84 -15.90 6.04
N TYR A 215 19.16 -16.07 5.84
CA TYR A 215 19.91 -15.36 4.82
C TYR A 215 19.85 -16.02 3.42
N ASP A 216 19.56 -17.32 3.34
CA ASP A 216 19.46 -18.05 2.09
C ASP A 216 18.04 -18.01 1.49
N THR A 217 17.01 -18.05 2.34
CA THR A 217 15.62 -18.21 1.90
C THR A 217 14.76 -16.97 2.16
N TYR A 218 14.76 -16.42 3.38
CA TYR A 218 13.75 -15.42 3.75
C TYR A 218 14.15 -13.97 3.47
N LEU A 219 15.42 -13.65 3.48
CA LEU A 219 15.91 -12.28 3.30
C LEU A 219 16.32 -11.92 1.86
N PRO A 220 16.71 -12.85 0.94
CA PRO A 220 17.27 -12.47 -0.36
C PRO A 220 16.36 -11.58 -1.20
N ALA A 221 15.06 -11.87 -1.26
CA ALA A 221 14.11 -11.04 -2.01
C ALA A 221 14.02 -9.62 -1.42
N PHE A 222 13.92 -9.47 -0.11
CA PHE A 222 13.92 -8.16 0.57
C PHE A 222 15.22 -7.40 0.32
N TYR A 223 16.36 -8.06 0.47
CA TYR A 223 17.68 -7.46 0.21
C TYR A 223 17.76 -6.88 -1.21
N ARG A 224 17.38 -7.67 -2.20
CA ARG A 224 17.41 -7.24 -3.60
C ARG A 224 16.43 -6.12 -3.92
N LEU A 225 15.21 -6.14 -3.33
CA LEU A 225 14.27 -5.04 -3.50
C LEU A 225 14.78 -3.74 -2.87
N VAL A 226 15.49 -3.81 -1.74
CA VAL A 226 16.11 -2.65 -1.11
C VAL A 226 17.29 -2.13 -1.92
N THR A 227 18.19 -3.02 -2.35
CA THR A 227 19.48 -2.64 -2.94
C THR A 227 19.43 -2.39 -4.45
N GLU A 228 18.57 -3.12 -5.19
CA GLU A 228 18.49 -3.03 -6.65
C GLU A 228 17.26 -2.22 -7.11
N ALA A 229 16.09 -2.47 -6.55
CA ALA A 229 14.86 -1.78 -6.93
C ALA A 229 14.62 -0.47 -6.17
N LYS A 230 15.38 -0.21 -5.08
CA LYS A 230 15.23 0.96 -4.23
C LYS A 230 13.79 1.14 -3.75
N VAL A 231 13.17 0.05 -3.27
CA VAL A 231 11.80 0.08 -2.76
C VAL A 231 11.63 1.17 -1.71
N SER A 232 10.55 1.93 -1.80
CA SER A 232 10.33 3.11 -0.97
C SER A 232 9.76 2.81 0.42
N GLY A 233 9.12 1.63 0.60
CA GLY A 233 8.57 1.19 1.88
C GLY A 233 8.86 -0.28 2.18
N ILE A 234 8.89 -0.60 3.47
CA ILE A 234 8.91 -1.97 4.00
C ILE A 234 7.80 -2.09 5.03
N MET A 235 7.02 -3.16 4.98
CA MET A 235 6.04 -3.47 6.01
C MET A 235 6.54 -4.59 6.90
N CYS A 236 6.65 -4.33 8.21
CA CYS A 236 7.00 -5.36 9.17
C CYS A 236 5.83 -6.32 9.42
N ALA A 237 6.15 -7.59 9.70
CA ALA A 237 5.17 -8.66 9.77
C ALA A 237 4.45 -8.73 11.13
N TYR A 238 3.30 -9.43 11.14
CA TYR A 238 2.54 -9.70 12.37
C TYR A 238 3.28 -10.55 13.39
N ASN A 239 4.05 -11.53 12.93
CA ASN A 239 4.67 -12.52 13.81
C ASN A 239 5.82 -11.95 14.63
N ARG A 240 6.21 -12.69 15.67
CA ARG A 240 7.53 -12.54 16.28
C ARG A 240 8.59 -13.26 15.46
N PHE A 241 9.80 -12.79 15.58
CA PHE A 241 11.02 -13.45 15.10
C PHE A 241 12.02 -13.55 16.25
N ASP A 242 12.47 -14.76 16.57
CA ASP A 242 13.35 -15.04 17.71
C ASP A 242 12.87 -14.39 19.02
N GLY A 243 11.55 -14.45 19.27
CA GLY A 243 10.91 -13.90 20.46
C GLY A 243 10.57 -12.42 20.41
N GLN A 244 11.13 -11.64 19.50
CA GLN A 244 10.84 -10.22 19.33
C GLN A 244 9.72 -9.99 18.28
N PRO A 245 8.74 -9.11 18.51
CA PRO A 245 7.82 -8.67 17.47
C PRO A 245 8.58 -8.15 16.26
N CYS A 246 8.20 -8.51 15.03
CA CYS A 246 8.91 -8.05 13.84
C CYS A 246 8.94 -6.50 13.74
N CYS A 247 7.86 -5.81 14.15
CA CYS A 247 7.78 -4.35 14.14
C CYS A 247 8.56 -3.67 15.30
N GLY A 248 9.11 -4.43 16.23
CA GLY A 248 10.02 -3.97 17.29
C GLY A 248 11.36 -4.70 17.27
N SER A 249 11.72 -5.38 16.17
CA SER A 249 12.90 -6.25 16.14
C SER A 249 14.19 -5.47 15.91
N ASN A 250 15.07 -5.48 16.89
CA ASN A 250 16.41 -4.91 16.75
C ASN A 250 17.22 -5.65 15.66
N LYS A 251 17.14 -7.00 15.60
CA LYS A 251 17.87 -7.80 14.58
C LYS A 251 17.37 -7.47 13.17
N LEU A 252 16.07 -7.53 12.94
CA LEU A 252 15.50 -7.36 11.60
C LEU A 252 15.54 -5.90 11.13
N LEU A 253 15.01 -4.97 11.92
CA LEU A 253 14.84 -3.59 11.49
C LEU A 253 16.11 -2.76 11.65
N ARG A 254 16.69 -2.70 12.88
CA ARG A 254 17.84 -1.83 13.11
C ARG A 254 19.12 -2.36 12.49
N LYS A 255 19.45 -3.64 12.80
CA LYS A 255 20.71 -4.22 12.34
C LYS A 255 20.66 -4.52 10.84
N ILE A 256 19.76 -5.39 10.40
CA ILE A 256 19.75 -5.89 9.02
C ILE A 256 19.25 -4.81 8.06
N LEU A 257 18.02 -4.32 8.23
CA LEU A 257 17.38 -3.43 7.27
C LEU A 257 18.05 -2.04 7.23
N LEU A 258 18.15 -1.37 8.38
CA LEU A 258 18.61 0.01 8.43
C LEU A 258 20.13 0.14 8.38
N HIS A 259 20.88 -0.68 9.15
CA HIS A 259 22.32 -0.58 9.21
C HIS A 259 23.01 -1.34 8.07
N ASP A 260 22.81 -2.66 7.98
CA ASP A 260 23.59 -3.52 7.06
C ASP A 260 23.18 -3.26 5.59
N TRP A 261 21.89 -3.06 5.29
CA TRP A 261 21.40 -2.78 3.93
C TRP A 261 21.28 -1.30 3.61
N GLY A 262 21.38 -0.44 4.60
CA GLY A 262 21.32 1.01 4.42
C GLY A 262 19.98 1.51 3.87
N PHE A 263 18.86 0.88 4.22
CA PHE A 263 17.53 1.27 3.77
C PHE A 263 17.19 2.72 4.13
N LYS A 264 16.70 3.49 3.18
CA LYS A 264 16.41 4.93 3.30
C LYS A 264 14.93 5.30 3.15
N GLY A 265 14.07 4.30 2.93
CA GLY A 265 12.63 4.48 2.87
C GLY A 265 11.98 4.48 4.25
N TYR A 266 10.66 4.29 4.29
CA TYR A 266 9.89 4.18 5.53
C TYR A 266 9.56 2.73 5.87
N VAL A 267 9.37 2.48 7.17
CA VAL A 267 8.83 1.20 7.66
C VAL A 267 7.42 1.45 8.19
N THR A 268 6.46 0.67 7.69
CA THR A 268 5.09 0.65 8.22
C THR A 268 4.82 -0.64 8.97
N SER A 269 3.97 -0.57 9.99
CA SER A 269 3.41 -1.76 10.62
C SER A 269 2.39 -2.43 9.69
N ASP A 270 2.23 -3.75 9.77
CA ASP A 270 0.99 -4.37 9.33
C ASP A 270 -0.17 -3.93 10.24
N CYS A 271 -1.41 -4.01 9.75
CA CYS A 271 -2.53 -3.40 10.47
C CYS A 271 -2.76 -4.08 11.82
N TRP A 272 -2.72 -3.26 12.87
CA TRP A 272 -2.81 -3.67 14.29
C TRP A 272 -1.67 -4.55 14.80
N SER A 273 -0.60 -4.76 14.04
CA SER A 273 0.52 -5.60 14.48
C SER A 273 1.26 -5.05 15.71
N ILE A 274 1.23 -3.73 15.96
CA ILE A 274 1.79 -3.17 17.20
C ILE A 274 0.88 -3.48 18.40
N SER A 275 -0.44 -3.59 18.21
CA SER A 275 -1.35 -4.08 19.24
C SER A 275 -1.05 -5.51 19.66
N ASP A 276 -0.50 -6.32 18.74
CA ASP A 276 -0.11 -7.70 19.03
C ASP A 276 1.04 -7.79 20.04
N PHE A 277 1.88 -6.74 20.18
CA PHE A 277 2.91 -6.71 21.22
C PHE A 277 2.30 -6.93 22.61
N ILE A 278 1.10 -6.41 22.84
CA ILE A 278 0.37 -6.50 24.12
C ILE A 278 -0.53 -7.74 24.14
N TYR A 279 -1.39 -7.91 23.12
CA TYR A 279 -2.48 -8.87 23.17
C TYR A 279 -2.13 -10.24 22.60
N GLY A 280 -1.38 -10.27 21.49
CA GLY A 280 -0.99 -11.50 20.79
C GLY A 280 0.34 -12.07 21.29
N HIS A 281 1.35 -11.23 21.38
CA HIS A 281 2.72 -11.61 21.74
C HIS A 281 2.99 -11.59 23.25
N LYS A 282 2.28 -10.71 23.97
CA LYS A 282 2.46 -10.51 25.44
C LYS A 282 3.89 -10.15 25.82
N THR A 283 4.55 -9.36 24.98
CA THR A 283 5.91 -8.88 25.18
C THR A 283 5.96 -7.51 25.85
N HIS A 284 4.87 -6.77 25.79
CA HIS A 284 4.73 -5.42 26.36
C HIS A 284 3.53 -5.34 27.28
N ALA A 285 3.63 -4.53 28.32
CA ALA A 285 2.58 -4.39 29.32
C ALA A 285 1.43 -3.47 28.88
N ASP A 286 1.76 -2.44 28.07
CA ASP A 286 0.82 -1.37 27.72
C ASP A 286 1.17 -0.73 26.36
N SER A 287 0.32 0.19 25.93
CA SER A 287 0.46 0.90 24.66
C SER A 287 1.65 1.88 24.63
N ILE A 288 2.05 2.43 25.79
CA ILE A 288 3.18 3.36 25.87
C ILE A 288 4.48 2.62 25.56
N SER A 289 4.70 1.50 26.23
CA SER A 289 5.88 0.65 25.99
C SER A 289 5.91 0.08 24.59
N ALA A 290 4.77 -0.38 24.04
CA ALA A 290 4.66 -0.92 22.69
C ALA A 290 4.92 0.13 21.61
N ALA A 291 4.33 1.33 21.73
CA ALA A 291 4.56 2.45 20.80
C ALA A 291 6.03 2.88 20.80
N SER A 292 6.59 3.05 21.99
CA SER A 292 7.99 3.46 22.16
C SER A 292 8.96 2.45 21.53
N ASP A 293 8.77 1.17 21.81
CA ASP A 293 9.61 0.10 21.28
C ASP A 293 9.55 0.04 19.74
N ALA A 294 8.38 0.14 19.16
CA ALA A 294 8.19 0.15 17.71
C ALA A 294 8.93 1.34 17.05
N VAL A 295 8.77 2.56 17.56
CA VAL A 295 9.46 3.76 17.03
C VAL A 295 10.97 3.65 17.21
N LEU A 296 11.46 3.24 18.39
CA LEU A 296 12.88 3.10 18.70
C LEU A 296 13.56 2.07 17.78
N HIS A 297 12.85 1.04 17.35
CA HIS A 297 13.36 0.02 16.44
C HIS A 297 13.14 0.36 14.96
N GLY A 298 12.47 1.46 14.64
CA GLY A 298 12.42 2.02 13.29
C GLY A 298 11.14 1.78 12.53
N THR A 299 10.04 1.42 13.20
CA THR A 299 8.69 1.44 12.60
C THR A 299 8.18 2.86 12.59
N ASP A 300 8.09 3.45 11.39
CA ASP A 300 7.84 4.87 11.19
C ASP A 300 6.35 5.21 11.11
N LEU A 301 5.53 4.29 10.58
CA LEU A 301 4.09 4.48 10.36
C LEU A 301 3.30 3.34 11.02
N GLU A 302 2.23 3.67 11.70
CA GLU A 302 1.32 2.67 12.23
C GLU A 302 0.02 2.54 11.42
N CYS A 303 -0.33 1.31 11.06
CA CYS A 303 -1.69 0.93 10.71
C CYS A 303 -2.40 0.37 11.96
N GLY A 304 -2.89 1.25 12.79
CA GLY A 304 -3.49 0.91 14.09
C GLY A 304 -3.84 2.15 14.89
N ASN A 305 -3.75 2.05 16.22
CA ASN A 305 -4.08 3.13 17.15
C ASN A 305 -3.14 3.22 18.36
N ILE A 306 -2.09 2.40 18.40
CA ILE A 306 -1.14 2.36 19.53
C ILE A 306 -0.28 3.63 19.56
N TYR A 307 0.05 4.21 18.40
CA TYR A 307 0.82 5.46 18.31
C TYR A 307 0.10 6.68 18.89
N ASN A 308 -1.20 6.61 19.17
CA ASN A 308 -1.88 7.63 19.97
C ASN A 308 -1.29 7.77 21.39
N SER A 309 -0.52 6.75 21.86
CA SER A 309 0.16 6.78 23.16
C SER A 309 1.55 7.44 23.11
N LEU A 310 2.03 7.86 21.92
CA LEU A 310 3.37 8.47 21.77
C LEU A 310 3.50 9.80 22.52
N ASP A 311 2.43 10.59 22.61
CA ASP A 311 2.40 11.82 23.43
C ASP A 311 2.74 11.53 24.89
N GLN A 312 2.09 10.50 25.45
CA GLN A 312 2.38 10.06 26.82
C GLN A 312 3.79 9.43 26.93
N ALA A 313 4.25 8.74 25.89
CA ALA A 313 5.59 8.17 25.85
C ALA A 313 6.68 9.25 25.93
N VAL A 314 6.52 10.36 25.21
CA VAL A 314 7.43 11.52 25.28
C VAL A 314 7.35 12.17 26.68
N LYS A 315 6.16 12.44 27.20
CA LYS A 315 5.96 13.03 28.53
C LYS A 315 6.57 12.21 29.65
N SER A 316 6.58 10.88 29.49
CA SER A 316 7.14 9.95 30.47
C SER A 316 8.61 9.61 30.25
N GLY A 317 9.24 10.20 29.21
CA GLY A 317 10.67 10.01 28.91
C GLY A 317 11.04 8.65 28.31
N PHE A 318 10.07 7.87 27.79
CA PHE A 318 10.36 6.61 27.07
C PHE A 318 11.01 6.85 25.71
N ILE A 319 10.60 7.93 25.04
CA ILE A 319 11.18 8.40 23.78
C ILE A 319 11.29 9.93 23.80
N THR A 320 12.07 10.48 22.86
CA THR A 320 12.19 11.92 22.66
C THR A 320 11.42 12.38 21.44
N GLU A 321 11.10 13.68 21.35
CA GLU A 321 10.51 14.26 20.14
C GLU A 321 11.45 14.14 18.94
N ASP A 322 12.76 14.24 19.11
CA ASP A 322 13.74 14.02 18.03
C ASP A 322 13.64 12.62 17.41
N GLN A 323 13.32 11.61 18.21
CA GLN A 323 13.12 10.24 17.72
C GLN A 323 11.84 10.12 16.87
N ILE A 324 10.80 10.86 17.23
CA ILE A 324 9.58 11.01 16.41
C ILE A 324 9.93 11.73 15.09
N ASP A 325 10.73 12.79 15.14
CA ASP A 325 11.16 13.56 13.96
C ASP A 325 11.92 12.70 12.95
N ILE A 326 12.76 11.78 13.40
CA ILE A 326 13.47 10.83 12.52
C ILE A 326 12.48 10.01 11.68
N SER A 327 11.46 9.45 12.29
CA SER A 327 10.42 8.67 11.59
C SER A 327 9.57 9.56 10.68
N LEU A 328 9.13 10.70 11.19
CA LEU A 328 8.27 11.63 10.47
C LEU A 328 8.94 12.19 9.21
N LYS A 329 10.24 12.50 9.27
CA LYS A 329 11.02 12.97 8.12
C LYS A 329 11.08 11.93 6.99
N LYS A 330 11.15 10.64 7.29
CA LYS A 330 11.08 9.58 6.28
C LYS A 330 9.70 9.55 5.60
N LEU A 331 8.63 9.68 6.37
CA LEU A 331 7.25 9.70 5.86
C LEU A 331 7.02 10.93 4.95
N PHE A 332 7.39 12.12 5.39
CA PHE A 332 7.25 13.32 4.56
C PHE A 332 8.13 13.27 3.32
N LYS A 333 9.34 12.72 3.40
CA LYS A 333 10.18 12.53 2.20
C LYS A 333 9.46 11.74 1.11
N ILE A 334 8.70 10.70 1.47
CA ILE A 334 7.88 9.96 0.50
C ILE A 334 6.76 10.83 -0.07
N ARG A 335 6.03 11.57 0.78
CA ARG A 335 4.96 12.47 0.32
C ARG A 335 5.49 13.57 -0.61
N PHE A 336 6.67 14.13 -0.33
CA PHE A 336 7.35 15.07 -1.23
C PHE A 336 7.73 14.41 -2.55
N ARG A 337 8.34 13.24 -2.52
CA ARG A 337 8.68 12.49 -3.74
C ARG A 337 7.47 12.05 -4.55
N LEU A 338 6.31 11.91 -3.94
CA LEU A 338 5.04 11.69 -4.63
C LEU A 338 4.48 12.97 -5.27
N GLY A 339 5.14 14.13 -5.08
CA GLY A 339 4.73 15.41 -5.62
C GLY A 339 3.49 15.99 -4.97
N MET A 340 3.17 15.60 -3.72
CA MET A 340 1.95 16.06 -3.02
C MET A 340 2.00 17.53 -2.60
N PHE A 341 3.19 18.12 -2.56
CA PHE A 341 3.45 19.51 -2.14
C PHE A 341 3.99 20.37 -3.27
N ASP A 342 3.98 19.84 -4.49
CA ASP A 342 4.47 20.54 -5.67
C ASP A 342 3.31 21.04 -6.53
N PRO A 343 3.45 22.19 -7.23
CA PRO A 343 2.53 22.59 -8.26
C PRO A 343 2.41 21.53 -9.36
N ALA A 344 1.24 21.48 -9.99
CA ALA A 344 0.95 20.42 -10.98
C ALA A 344 1.91 20.42 -12.18
N ASP A 345 2.45 21.58 -12.56
CA ASP A 345 3.42 21.72 -13.65
C ASP A 345 4.83 21.22 -13.29
N LYS A 346 5.11 20.99 -12.00
CA LYS A 346 6.36 20.42 -11.50
C LYS A 346 6.26 18.91 -11.21
N ASN A 347 5.06 18.36 -11.17
CA ASN A 347 4.84 16.94 -10.94
C ASN A 347 4.58 16.21 -12.27
N PRO A 348 5.49 15.34 -12.74
CA PRO A 348 5.36 14.68 -14.05
C PRO A 348 4.12 13.78 -14.16
N TYR A 349 3.52 13.39 -13.05
CA TYR A 349 2.37 12.48 -13.00
C TYR A 349 1.04 13.17 -12.71
N ALA A 350 1.02 14.50 -12.55
CA ALA A 350 -0.20 15.25 -12.21
C ALA A 350 -1.25 15.26 -13.33
N HIS A 351 -0.84 15.06 -14.58
CA HIS A 351 -1.71 15.08 -15.75
C HIS A 351 -2.36 13.72 -16.08
N ILE A 352 -1.95 12.63 -15.43
CA ILE A 352 -2.54 11.30 -15.65
C ILE A 352 -4.02 11.37 -15.26
N SER A 353 -4.90 11.11 -16.24
CA SER A 353 -6.35 11.25 -16.10
C SER A 353 -7.06 9.90 -16.03
N GLU A 354 -8.35 9.93 -15.69
CA GLU A 354 -9.19 8.73 -15.60
C GLU A 354 -9.36 7.98 -16.95
N ASN A 355 -8.92 8.56 -18.08
CA ASN A 355 -8.95 7.89 -19.38
C ASN A 355 -8.05 6.64 -19.48
N VAL A 356 -7.10 6.49 -18.57
CA VAL A 356 -6.24 5.29 -18.51
C VAL A 356 -6.92 4.11 -17.83
N LEU A 357 -7.95 4.37 -17.01
CA LEU A 357 -8.65 3.34 -16.23
C LEU A 357 -9.31 2.33 -17.16
N GLU A 358 -9.03 1.04 -16.93
CA GLU A 358 -9.57 -0.07 -17.70
C GLU A 358 -9.50 0.15 -19.24
N SER A 359 -8.44 0.86 -19.70
CA SER A 359 -8.24 1.13 -21.11
C SER A 359 -8.02 -0.16 -21.91
N ASP A 360 -8.23 -0.10 -23.24
CA ASP A 360 -8.01 -1.25 -24.12
C ASP A 360 -6.57 -1.77 -24.00
N ALA A 361 -5.58 -0.88 -23.89
CA ALA A 361 -4.18 -1.25 -23.71
C ALA A 361 -3.96 -2.03 -22.41
N HIS A 362 -4.57 -1.59 -21.31
CA HIS A 362 -4.47 -2.26 -20.00
C HIS A 362 -5.18 -3.62 -20.02
N ARG A 363 -6.37 -3.71 -20.62
CA ARG A 363 -7.09 -4.98 -20.78
C ARG A 363 -6.30 -5.99 -21.65
N GLN A 364 -5.69 -5.52 -22.74
CA GLN A 364 -4.84 -6.38 -23.59
C GLN A 364 -3.60 -6.87 -22.84
N GLN A 365 -2.98 -6.03 -22.02
CA GLN A 365 -1.84 -6.45 -21.20
C GLN A 365 -2.29 -7.48 -20.14
N ALA A 366 -3.44 -7.29 -19.49
CA ALA A 366 -3.99 -8.26 -18.54
C ALA A 366 -4.27 -9.62 -19.22
N LEU A 367 -4.86 -9.60 -20.42
CA LEU A 367 -5.09 -10.81 -21.21
C LEU A 367 -3.76 -11.51 -21.60
N LYS A 368 -2.76 -10.73 -22.01
CA LYS A 368 -1.43 -11.26 -22.32
C LYS A 368 -0.80 -11.94 -21.10
N MET A 369 -0.85 -11.31 -19.93
CA MET A 369 -0.36 -11.89 -18.67
C MET A 369 -1.11 -13.15 -18.32
N ALA A 370 -2.44 -13.18 -18.51
CA ALA A 370 -3.25 -14.37 -18.28
C ALA A 370 -2.85 -15.54 -19.19
N HIS A 371 -2.59 -15.28 -20.47
CA HIS A 371 -2.09 -16.31 -21.39
C HIS A 371 -0.71 -16.84 -20.95
N GLN A 372 0.19 -15.96 -20.54
CA GLN A 372 1.54 -16.34 -20.11
C GLN A 372 1.57 -17.09 -18.77
N SER A 373 0.54 -16.91 -17.94
CA SER A 373 0.44 -17.61 -16.65
C SER A 373 -0.02 -19.06 -16.76
N MET A 374 -0.48 -19.50 -17.94
CA MET A 374 -0.95 -20.86 -18.15
C MET A 374 0.23 -21.80 -18.43
N VAL A 375 0.35 -22.87 -17.64
CA VAL A 375 1.38 -23.88 -17.73
C VAL A 375 0.82 -25.20 -18.23
N LEU A 376 1.37 -25.73 -19.32
CA LEU A 376 0.99 -27.05 -19.83
C LEU A 376 1.71 -28.15 -19.03
N LEU A 377 1.06 -28.71 -18.03
CA LEU A 377 1.66 -29.74 -17.17
C LEU A 377 1.70 -31.13 -17.82
N LYS A 378 0.76 -31.42 -18.73
CA LYS A 378 0.63 -32.74 -19.36
C LYS A 378 -0.08 -32.63 -20.71
N ASN A 379 0.44 -33.29 -21.74
CA ASN A 379 -0.15 -33.37 -23.05
C ASN A 379 0.06 -34.78 -23.66
N ASP A 380 -0.53 -35.81 -23.00
CA ASP A 380 -0.44 -37.19 -23.42
C ASP A 380 -1.05 -37.34 -24.81
N LYS A 381 -0.37 -38.13 -25.66
CA LYS A 381 -0.78 -38.39 -27.03
C LYS A 381 -0.86 -37.14 -27.94
N SER A 382 -0.20 -36.04 -27.56
CA SER A 382 -0.20 -34.78 -28.34
C SER A 382 -1.63 -34.29 -28.65
N LEU A 383 -2.53 -34.35 -27.64
CA LEU A 383 -3.91 -33.91 -27.79
C LEU A 383 -4.02 -32.41 -28.10
N LEU A 384 -3.10 -31.63 -27.55
CA LEU A 384 -3.01 -30.18 -27.79
C LEU A 384 -1.90 -29.87 -28.79
N PRO A 385 -2.06 -28.84 -29.66
CA PRO A 385 -3.25 -27.99 -29.82
C PRO A 385 -4.41 -28.79 -30.44
N LEU A 386 -5.64 -28.39 -30.08
CA LEU A 386 -6.83 -28.97 -30.66
C LEU A 386 -7.00 -28.47 -32.11
N TYR A 387 -6.41 -29.20 -33.06
CA TYR A 387 -6.60 -28.95 -34.49
C TYR A 387 -7.90 -29.66 -34.92
N ASN A 388 -9.03 -29.00 -34.79
CA ASN A 388 -10.22 -29.41 -35.51
C ASN A 388 -10.84 -28.21 -36.23
N PRO A 389 -10.61 -28.06 -37.56
CA PRO A 389 -11.25 -26.99 -38.34
C PRO A 389 -12.78 -27.06 -38.36
N GLN A 390 -13.38 -28.11 -37.80
CA GLN A 390 -14.83 -28.32 -37.71
C GLN A 390 -15.39 -28.06 -36.29
N ILE A 391 -14.57 -27.77 -35.31
CA ILE A 391 -15.09 -27.26 -34.04
C ILE A 391 -15.36 -25.74 -34.25
N GLN A 392 -16.41 -25.44 -35.01
CA GLN A 392 -17.17 -24.25 -34.75
C GLN A 392 -17.70 -24.38 -33.34
N ILE A 393 -17.23 -23.52 -32.44
CA ILE A 393 -17.91 -23.23 -31.18
C ILE A 393 -19.22 -22.57 -31.61
N SER A 394 -20.20 -23.43 -31.96
CA SER A 394 -21.51 -22.96 -32.32
C SER A 394 -22.11 -22.28 -31.09
N ALA A 395 -22.90 -21.24 -31.30
CA ALA A 395 -23.68 -20.56 -30.26
C ALA A 395 -24.60 -21.51 -29.45
N GLU A 396 -24.76 -22.75 -29.86
CA GLU A 396 -25.40 -23.85 -29.09
C GLU A 396 -24.72 -24.14 -27.75
N SER A 397 -23.44 -23.81 -27.56
CA SER A 397 -22.76 -23.98 -26.25
C SER A 397 -23.29 -22.99 -25.20
N GLU A 398 -23.75 -21.81 -25.60
CA GLU A 398 -24.37 -20.85 -24.69
C GLU A 398 -25.80 -21.30 -24.31
N THR A 399 -26.53 -21.83 -25.24
CA THR A 399 -27.87 -22.36 -24.99
C THR A 399 -27.81 -23.60 -24.05
N LYS A 400 -26.81 -24.47 -24.21
CA LYS A 400 -26.62 -25.60 -23.28
C LYS A 400 -26.16 -25.15 -21.90
N ARG A 401 -25.33 -24.10 -21.79
CA ARG A 401 -24.98 -23.50 -20.50
C ARG A 401 -26.18 -22.84 -19.81
N SER A 402 -27.08 -22.20 -20.54
CA SER A 402 -28.31 -21.66 -19.97
C SER A 402 -29.23 -22.76 -19.46
N ILE A 403 -29.37 -23.86 -20.20
CA ILE A 403 -30.18 -25.03 -19.81
C ILE A 403 -29.59 -25.75 -18.58
N PHE A 404 -28.27 -25.85 -18.44
CA PHE A 404 -27.62 -26.37 -17.23
C PHE A 404 -27.80 -25.44 -16.03
N ARG A 405 -27.69 -24.09 -16.21
CA ARG A 405 -28.00 -23.13 -15.16
C ARG A 405 -29.46 -23.14 -14.73
N GLU A 406 -30.39 -23.38 -15.64
CA GLU A 406 -31.81 -23.44 -15.32
C GLU A 406 -32.18 -24.78 -14.62
N LYS A 407 -31.55 -25.91 -15.01
CA LYS A 407 -31.71 -27.19 -14.33
C LYS A 407 -31.10 -27.19 -12.92
N ASP A 408 -30.01 -26.46 -12.68
CA ASP A 408 -29.43 -26.28 -11.34
C ASP A 408 -30.27 -25.36 -10.46
N LYS A 409 -30.86 -24.30 -11.02
CA LYS A 409 -31.81 -23.45 -10.28
C LYS A 409 -33.06 -24.24 -9.87
N THR A 410 -33.61 -25.10 -10.76
CA THR A 410 -34.78 -25.93 -10.47
C THR A 410 -34.48 -27.07 -9.48
N LYS A 411 -33.26 -27.62 -9.48
CA LYS A 411 -32.82 -28.59 -8.46
C LYS A 411 -32.57 -27.91 -7.10
N ARG A 412 -32.06 -26.67 -7.08
CA ARG A 412 -31.88 -25.91 -5.86
C ARG A 412 -33.21 -25.50 -5.22
N SER A 413 -34.17 -25.00 -6.02
CA SER A 413 -35.48 -24.63 -5.51
C SER A 413 -36.28 -25.85 -4.99
N LYS A 414 -36.16 -27.03 -5.62
CA LYS A 414 -36.74 -28.28 -5.12
C LYS A 414 -36.08 -28.82 -3.86
N LYS A 415 -34.77 -28.54 -3.66
CA LYS A 415 -34.07 -28.91 -2.43
C LYS A 415 -34.39 -27.95 -1.27
N GLU A 416 -34.57 -26.68 -1.56
CA GLU A 416 -34.95 -25.66 -0.58
C GLU A 416 -36.40 -25.84 -0.12
N SER A 417 -37.32 -26.18 -1.02
CA SER A 417 -38.73 -26.52 -0.65
C SER A 417 -38.83 -27.82 0.16
N ALA A 418 -37.96 -28.80 -0.09
CA ALA A 418 -37.95 -30.06 0.69
C ALA A 418 -37.28 -29.89 2.07
N GLN A 419 -36.39 -28.92 2.24
CA GLN A 419 -35.78 -28.56 3.54
C GLN A 419 -36.70 -27.70 4.40
N HIS A 420 -37.55 -26.84 3.79
CA HIS A 420 -38.53 -26.03 4.53
C HIS A 420 -39.67 -26.85 5.16
N SER A 421 -39.92 -28.07 4.68
CA SER A 421 -40.92 -28.97 5.26
C SER A 421 -40.39 -29.78 6.45
N LYS A 422 -39.07 -29.79 6.71
CA LYS A 422 -38.44 -30.59 7.78
C LYS A 422 -37.76 -29.80 8.91
N SER A 423 -37.75 -28.45 8.89
CA SER A 423 -37.14 -27.66 9.95
C SER A 423 -38.06 -26.61 10.57
N ARG A 424 -39.23 -27.09 11.09
CA ARG A 424 -39.83 -26.44 12.27
C ARG A 424 -39.22 -27.12 13.50
N ASN A 425 -38.06 -26.70 13.90
CA ASN A 425 -37.48 -26.70 15.25
C ASN A 425 -35.93 -26.82 15.17
N LYS A 426 -35.27 -25.71 15.16
CA LYS A 426 -34.03 -25.41 15.91
C LYS A 426 -33.39 -24.16 15.32
N SER A 427 -33.49 -23.07 16.07
CA SER A 427 -32.74 -21.87 15.90
C SER A 427 -31.23 -22.14 16.09
N PHE A 428 -30.42 -21.86 15.08
CA PHE A 428 -28.99 -21.66 15.24
C PHE A 428 -28.56 -20.45 14.39
N VAL A 429 -28.00 -19.45 15.06
CA VAL A 429 -27.40 -18.26 14.49
C VAL A 429 -26.10 -18.67 13.84
N MET A 430 -25.94 -18.48 12.52
CA MET A 430 -24.65 -18.47 11.86
C MET A 430 -24.38 -17.08 11.29
N THR A 431 -23.42 -16.43 11.87
CA THR A 431 -22.81 -15.21 11.36
C THR A 431 -22.04 -15.50 10.08
N SER A 432 -22.40 -14.80 9.02
CA SER A 432 -21.69 -14.83 7.74
C SER A 432 -20.29 -14.21 7.86
N VAL A 433 -19.26 -15.00 7.57
CA VAL A 433 -17.92 -14.49 7.29
C VAL A 433 -17.84 -14.18 5.80
N SER A 434 -17.78 -12.91 5.46
CA SER A 434 -17.47 -12.45 4.10
C SER A 434 -16.01 -12.72 3.81
N ALA A 435 -15.74 -13.47 2.75
CA ALA A 435 -14.40 -13.65 2.21
C ALA A 435 -13.87 -12.34 1.63
N LEU A 436 -12.68 -11.97 2.04
CA LEU A 436 -11.82 -10.91 1.48
C LEU A 436 -11.13 -11.41 0.20
#